data_89209eabef98f29343d23232cd695185
#
_entry.id   89209eabef98f29343d23232cd695185
#
_cell.length_a   1.000
_cell.length_b   1.000
_cell.length_c   1.000
_cell.angle_alpha   90.00
_cell.angle_beta   90.00
_cell.angle_gamma   90.00
#
_symmetry.space_group_name_H-M   'P 1'
#
loop_
_entity.id
_entity.type
_entity.pdbx_description
1 polymer ?
#
loop_
_entity_poly.entity_id
_entity_poly.type
_entity_poly.pdbx_seq_one_letter_code
_entity_poly.pdbx_strand_id
1 'polypeptide(L)'
;MESKTKEDFFQEDGWSWFKTGDIGSWTDRGCVKIVDRKKNIFKTSVGEYVPVEEVEKTFQDNCQFADFVFLPKETKVAYVAVVVVVSDSIGSVMKWAKENGIEGDEKAVIASDQFKEQLHKDFEAAAKAKKLQRFLWVAKKHIHADYQAPGYQEEWVTGVKCANGQKEQLLTATFKPRRTQLDQFFAPVFPKLYPDRPGDHILP
;
A
#
# COMPACT_ATOMS: atom_id res chain seq x y z
N MET A 1 10.76 10.25 25.78
CA MET A 1 11.44 8.98 25.51
C MET A 1 11.27 7.95 26.63
N GLU A 2 11.38 8.32 27.90
CA GLU A 2 11.25 7.39 29.03
C GLU A 2 9.91 6.64 29.14
N SER A 3 8.78 7.24 28.78
CA SER A 3 7.46 6.59 28.83
C SER A 3 7.36 5.42 27.87
N LYS A 4 7.86 5.58 26.64
CA LYS A 4 7.85 4.53 25.61
C LYS A 4 8.75 3.37 25.97
N THR A 5 9.91 3.63 26.55
CA THR A 5 10.84 2.59 27.00
C THR A 5 10.19 1.71 28.07
N LYS A 6 9.41 2.32 28.99
CA LYS A 6 8.70 1.58 30.05
C LYS A 6 7.53 0.75 29.53
N GLU A 7 6.91 1.10 28.40
CA GLU A 7 5.84 0.30 27.77
C GLU A 7 6.35 -0.90 27.00
N ASP A 8 7.53 -0.76 26.39
CA ASP A 8 8.10 -1.78 25.52
C ASP A 8 9.00 -2.80 26.24
N PHE A 9 9.53 -2.45 27.43
CA PHE A 9 10.32 -3.36 28.26
C PHE A 9 9.55 -3.79 29.50
N PHE A 10 9.58 -5.08 29.82
CA PHE A 10 8.96 -5.64 31.01
C PHE A 10 9.77 -6.80 31.56
N GLN A 11 9.55 -7.13 32.85
CA GLN A 11 10.17 -8.24 33.54
C GLN A 11 9.12 -9.33 33.76
N GLU A 12 9.47 -10.59 33.42
CA GLU A 12 8.63 -11.75 33.64
C GLU A 12 9.52 -13.00 33.83
N ASP A 13 9.25 -13.78 34.83
CA ASP A 13 9.98 -15.02 35.17
C ASP A 13 11.51 -14.84 35.29
N GLY A 14 11.96 -13.69 35.80
CA GLY A 14 13.38 -13.37 35.95
C GLY A 14 14.07 -12.93 34.64
N TRP A 15 13.35 -12.79 33.55
CA TRP A 15 13.85 -12.35 32.25
C TRP A 15 13.40 -10.93 31.93
N SER A 16 14.26 -10.20 31.21
CA SER A 16 13.93 -8.92 30.62
C SER A 16 13.42 -9.12 29.19
N TRP A 17 12.20 -8.67 28.93
CA TRP A 17 11.53 -8.81 27.64
C TRP A 17 11.40 -7.47 26.95
N PHE A 18 11.43 -7.51 25.61
CA PHE A 18 11.19 -6.35 24.75
C PHE A 18 10.09 -6.67 23.74
N LYS A 19 9.06 -5.81 23.71
CA LYS A 19 7.98 -5.86 22.70
C LYS A 19 8.46 -5.22 21.42
N THR A 20 8.79 -6.02 20.41
CA THR A 20 9.27 -5.52 19.10
C THR A 20 8.20 -4.76 18.33
N GLY A 21 6.93 -5.00 18.63
CA GLY A 21 5.79 -4.50 17.87
C GLY A 21 5.56 -5.26 16.57
N ASP A 22 6.25 -6.38 16.36
CA ASP A 22 6.06 -7.26 15.21
C ASP A 22 5.06 -8.36 15.53
N ILE A 23 4.29 -8.79 14.52
CA ILE A 23 3.43 -9.97 14.57
C ILE A 23 4.13 -11.09 13.83
N GLY A 24 4.30 -12.22 14.49
CA GLY A 24 4.89 -13.42 13.92
C GLY A 24 3.97 -14.62 13.98
N SER A 25 4.24 -15.62 13.16
CA SER A 25 3.62 -16.95 13.20
C SER A 25 4.69 -18.03 13.26
N TRP A 26 4.39 -19.13 13.93
CA TRP A 26 5.25 -20.30 13.91
C TRP A 26 5.13 -21.03 12.57
N THR A 27 6.25 -21.44 12.03
CA THR A 27 6.31 -22.33 10.86
C THR A 27 6.32 -23.79 11.33
N ASP A 28 5.99 -24.72 10.43
CA ASP A 28 6.03 -26.17 10.71
C ASP A 28 7.43 -26.67 11.12
N ARG A 29 8.47 -25.89 10.82
CA ARG A 29 9.86 -26.18 11.18
C ARG A 29 10.28 -25.58 12.53
N GLY A 30 9.34 -24.99 13.30
CA GLY A 30 9.63 -24.36 14.57
C GLY A 30 10.36 -23.01 14.48
N CYS A 31 10.37 -22.36 13.29
CA CYS A 31 10.92 -21.01 13.11
C CYS A 31 9.80 -19.97 13.23
N VAL A 32 10.14 -18.76 13.64
CA VAL A 32 9.23 -17.60 13.61
C VAL A 32 9.30 -16.95 12.23
N LYS A 33 8.14 -16.82 11.57
CA LYS A 33 7.95 -15.99 10.37
C LYS A 33 7.33 -14.68 10.82
N ILE A 34 7.98 -13.54 10.54
CA ILE A 34 7.37 -12.22 10.73
C ILE A 34 6.31 -12.02 9.65
N VAL A 35 5.11 -11.65 10.07
CA VAL A 35 3.94 -11.40 9.21
C VAL A 35 3.84 -9.93 8.88
N ASP A 36 3.80 -9.07 9.91
CA ASP A 36 3.67 -7.61 9.74
C ASP A 36 3.95 -6.90 11.08
N ARG A 37 3.96 -5.57 11.05
CA ARG A 37 3.95 -4.73 12.25
C ARG A 37 2.55 -4.66 12.87
N LYS A 38 2.44 -4.81 14.21
CA LYS A 38 1.17 -4.70 14.94
C LYS A 38 0.36 -3.45 14.59
N LYS A 39 1.04 -2.30 14.40
CA LYS A 39 0.40 -1.01 14.06
C LYS A 39 -0.04 -0.89 12.61
N ASN A 40 0.49 -1.72 11.70
CA ASN A 40 0.12 -1.72 10.29
C ASN A 40 -1.12 -2.57 10.04
N ILE A 41 -1.26 -3.68 10.78
CA ILE A 41 -2.43 -4.56 10.68
C ILE A 41 -3.68 -3.78 11.13
N PHE A 42 -4.74 -3.89 10.37
CA PHE A 42 -6.05 -3.36 10.74
C PHE A 42 -7.17 -4.36 10.47
N LYS A 43 -8.34 -4.11 11.02
CA LYS A 43 -9.55 -4.89 10.75
C LYS A 43 -10.44 -4.16 9.75
N THR A 44 -10.98 -4.89 8.80
CA THR A 44 -12.09 -4.42 7.96
C THR A 44 -13.38 -4.27 8.78
N SER A 45 -14.42 -3.68 8.19
CA SER A 45 -15.75 -3.54 8.85
C SER A 45 -16.40 -4.89 9.21
N VAL A 46 -16.01 -5.97 8.56
CA VAL A 46 -16.48 -7.34 8.82
C VAL A 46 -15.57 -8.13 9.75
N GLY A 47 -14.55 -7.48 10.31
CA GLY A 47 -13.68 -8.08 11.34
C GLY A 47 -12.45 -8.84 10.81
N GLU A 48 -12.24 -8.88 9.49
CA GLU A 48 -11.09 -9.54 8.88
C GLU A 48 -9.80 -8.73 9.08
N TYR A 49 -8.71 -9.40 9.42
CA TYR A 49 -7.41 -8.77 9.60
C TYR A 49 -6.66 -8.64 8.27
N VAL A 50 -6.19 -7.45 7.96
CA VAL A 50 -5.42 -7.15 6.76
C VAL A 50 -3.93 -7.06 7.10
N PRO A 51 -3.09 -8.02 6.65
CA PRO A 51 -1.64 -7.95 6.75
C PRO A 51 -1.11 -7.06 5.63
N VAL A 52 -0.99 -5.77 5.91
CA VAL A 52 -0.79 -4.72 4.91
C VAL A 52 0.50 -4.93 4.11
N GLU A 53 1.63 -5.16 4.79
CA GLU A 53 2.94 -5.31 4.11
C GLU A 53 2.99 -6.58 3.24
N GLU A 54 2.35 -7.66 3.65
CA GLU A 54 2.27 -8.90 2.86
C GLU A 54 1.46 -8.68 1.57
N VAL A 55 0.33 -7.97 1.66
CA VAL A 55 -0.53 -7.68 0.50
C VAL A 55 0.17 -6.74 -0.48
N GLU A 56 0.71 -5.61 0.02
CA GLU A 56 1.47 -4.66 -0.79
C GLU A 56 2.62 -5.33 -1.52
N LYS A 57 3.43 -6.09 -0.79
CA LYS A 57 4.56 -6.82 -1.36
C LYS A 57 4.12 -7.85 -2.40
N THR A 58 3.02 -8.58 -2.13
CA THR A 58 2.48 -9.55 -3.08
C THR A 58 2.14 -8.89 -4.41
N PHE A 59 1.49 -7.73 -4.39
CA PHE A 59 1.11 -7.04 -5.61
C PHE A 59 2.31 -6.36 -6.28
N GLN A 60 3.18 -5.74 -5.53
CA GLN A 60 4.37 -5.08 -6.07
C GLN A 60 5.33 -6.06 -6.72
N ASP A 61 5.65 -7.18 -6.08
CA ASP A 61 6.61 -8.19 -6.60
C ASP A 61 6.08 -8.94 -7.83
N ASN A 62 4.78 -8.90 -8.10
CA ASN A 62 4.16 -9.66 -9.19
C ASN A 62 3.47 -8.77 -10.25
N CYS A 63 3.70 -7.47 -10.22
CA CYS A 63 3.24 -6.51 -11.24
C CYS A 63 4.45 -5.75 -11.81
N GLN A 64 4.73 -5.93 -13.09
CA GLN A 64 5.89 -5.33 -13.75
C GLN A 64 5.83 -3.80 -13.86
N PHE A 65 4.65 -3.20 -13.66
CA PHE A 65 4.42 -1.76 -13.78
C PHE A 65 4.42 -1.04 -12.42
N ALA A 66 4.37 -1.78 -11.31
CA ALA A 66 4.26 -1.19 -9.99
C ALA A 66 5.65 -0.93 -9.39
N ASP A 67 6.04 0.33 -9.30
CA ASP A 67 7.24 0.72 -8.55
C ASP A 67 6.99 0.63 -7.05
N PHE A 68 5.78 1.01 -6.62
CA PHE A 68 5.37 0.97 -5.23
C PHE A 68 3.87 0.73 -5.13
N VAL A 69 3.45 -0.13 -4.22
CA VAL A 69 2.02 -0.37 -3.91
C VAL A 69 1.75 0.09 -2.49
N PHE A 70 0.76 0.95 -2.34
CA PHE A 70 0.30 1.46 -1.05
C PHE A 70 -1.14 1.04 -0.79
N LEU A 71 -1.38 0.38 0.34
CA LEU A 71 -2.69 -0.03 0.81
C LEU A 71 -3.12 0.89 1.96
N PRO A 72 -4.03 1.85 1.71
CA PRO A 72 -4.54 2.75 2.74
C PRO A 72 -5.26 1.98 3.84
N LYS A 73 -5.11 2.44 5.08
CA LYS A 73 -5.80 1.85 6.21
C LYS A 73 -7.25 2.32 6.26
N GLU A 74 -8.19 1.43 5.91
CA GLU A 74 -9.62 1.72 5.97
C GLU A 74 -10.37 0.62 6.72
N THR A 75 -11.01 1.00 7.83
CA THR A 75 -11.69 0.06 8.74
C THR A 75 -13.21 0.04 8.59
N LYS A 76 -13.77 0.94 7.79
CA LYS A 76 -15.22 1.13 7.64
C LYS A 76 -15.83 0.34 6.47
N VAL A 77 -14.99 -0.33 5.68
CA VAL A 77 -15.40 -1.12 4.51
C VAL A 77 -14.95 -2.58 4.64
N ALA A 78 -15.57 -3.46 3.86
CA ALA A 78 -15.31 -4.90 3.89
C ALA A 78 -14.26 -5.37 2.85
N TYR A 79 -13.60 -4.44 2.18
CA TYR A 79 -12.66 -4.70 1.09
C TYR A 79 -11.39 -3.87 1.24
N VAL A 80 -10.38 -4.20 0.48
CA VAL A 80 -9.13 -3.44 0.37
C VAL A 80 -9.07 -2.68 -0.94
N ALA A 81 -8.39 -1.54 -0.93
CA ALA A 81 -8.09 -0.75 -2.11
C ALA A 81 -6.58 -0.43 -2.13
N VAL A 82 -6.04 -0.12 -3.29
CA VAL A 82 -4.61 0.17 -3.44
C VAL A 82 -4.37 1.40 -4.31
N VAL A 83 -3.32 2.13 -3.96
CA VAL A 83 -2.66 3.09 -4.84
C VAL A 83 -1.43 2.41 -5.42
N VAL A 84 -1.30 2.42 -6.72
CA VAL A 84 -0.17 1.87 -7.46
C VAL A 84 0.62 3.03 -8.02
N VAL A 85 1.81 3.26 -7.48
CA VAL A 85 2.72 4.26 -7.99
C VAL A 85 3.47 3.67 -9.17
N VAL A 86 3.45 4.37 -10.28
CA VAL A 86 4.06 3.97 -11.54
C VAL A 86 4.96 5.10 -12.04
N SER A 87 6.23 4.79 -12.26
CA SER A 87 7.14 5.66 -13.00
C SER A 87 7.72 4.86 -14.16
N ASP A 88 7.53 5.32 -15.40
CA ASP A 88 7.98 4.55 -16.56
C ASP A 88 9.50 4.71 -16.82
N SER A 89 10.29 4.55 -15.76
CA SER A 89 11.76 4.74 -15.78
C SER A 89 12.48 3.84 -16.80
N ILE A 90 11.89 2.70 -17.15
CA ILE A 90 12.45 1.72 -18.11
C ILE A 90 11.64 1.60 -19.40
N GLY A 91 10.64 2.46 -19.61
CA GLY A 91 9.81 2.47 -20.81
C GLY A 91 8.86 1.27 -20.96
N SER A 92 8.59 0.53 -19.87
CA SER A 92 7.74 -0.67 -19.90
C SER A 92 6.27 -0.34 -20.15
N VAL A 93 5.77 0.76 -19.58
CA VAL A 93 4.39 1.23 -19.75
C VAL A 93 4.15 1.68 -21.18
N MET A 94 5.03 2.50 -21.74
CA MET A 94 4.90 3.02 -23.11
C MET A 94 5.08 1.90 -24.15
N LYS A 95 5.94 0.93 -23.90
CA LYS A 95 6.05 -0.28 -24.73
C LYS A 95 4.74 -1.07 -24.73
N TRP A 96 4.20 -1.34 -23.56
CA TRP A 96 2.91 -2.03 -23.39
C TRP A 96 1.77 -1.27 -24.07
N ALA A 97 1.70 0.06 -23.91
CA ALA A 97 0.70 0.92 -24.55
C ALA A 97 0.73 0.77 -26.08
N LYS A 98 1.92 0.84 -26.67
CA LYS A 98 2.13 0.68 -28.11
C LYS A 98 1.67 -0.70 -28.61
N GLU A 99 2.00 -1.76 -27.86
CA GLU A 99 1.60 -3.14 -28.21
C GLU A 99 0.07 -3.34 -28.11
N ASN A 100 -0.62 -2.55 -27.29
CA ASN A 100 -2.07 -2.61 -27.09
C ASN A 100 -2.85 -1.50 -27.84
N GLY A 101 -2.18 -0.71 -28.71
CA GLY A 101 -2.83 0.33 -29.51
C GLY A 101 -3.37 1.49 -28.69
N ILE A 102 -2.76 1.79 -27.55
CA ILE A 102 -3.15 2.90 -26.66
C ILE A 102 -2.27 4.10 -26.98
N GLU A 103 -2.89 5.22 -27.32
CA GLU A 103 -2.22 6.48 -27.64
C GLU A 103 -2.23 7.42 -26.44
N GLY A 104 -1.21 8.27 -26.33
CA GLY A 104 -1.07 9.28 -25.28
C GLY A 104 0.34 9.33 -24.71
N ASP A 105 0.56 10.29 -23.82
CA ASP A 105 1.76 10.34 -22.99
C ASP A 105 1.67 9.33 -21.81
N GLU A 106 2.76 9.15 -21.10
CA GLU A 106 2.85 8.23 -19.95
C GLU A 106 1.72 8.46 -18.93
N LYS A 107 1.45 9.73 -18.61
CA LYS A 107 0.43 10.10 -17.63
C LYS A 107 -0.97 9.72 -18.11
N ALA A 108 -1.28 9.99 -19.39
CA ALA A 108 -2.57 9.64 -19.98
C ALA A 108 -2.74 8.12 -20.05
N VAL A 109 -1.71 7.37 -20.45
CA VAL A 109 -1.72 5.90 -20.49
C VAL A 109 -1.96 5.33 -19.09
N ILE A 110 -1.21 5.76 -18.06
CA ILE A 110 -1.34 5.29 -16.68
C ILE A 110 -2.72 5.62 -16.11
N ALA A 111 -3.31 6.74 -16.46
CA ALA A 111 -4.65 7.14 -16.05
C ALA A 111 -5.77 6.38 -16.79
N SER A 112 -5.45 5.65 -17.88
CA SER A 112 -6.43 4.99 -18.72
C SER A 112 -7.11 3.79 -18.02
N ASP A 113 -8.34 3.50 -18.47
CA ASP A 113 -9.10 2.36 -17.95
C ASP A 113 -8.50 1.02 -18.41
N GLN A 114 -7.84 1.01 -19.57
CA GLN A 114 -7.12 -0.15 -20.10
C GLN A 114 -5.90 -0.51 -19.23
N PHE A 115 -5.14 0.50 -18.80
CA PHE A 115 -4.01 0.26 -17.91
C PHE A 115 -4.45 -0.23 -16.53
N LYS A 116 -5.53 0.33 -15.99
CA LYS A 116 -6.13 -0.13 -14.74
C LYS A 116 -6.65 -1.58 -14.87
N GLU A 117 -7.20 -1.96 -16.01
CA GLU A 117 -7.60 -3.35 -16.30
C GLU A 117 -6.39 -4.28 -16.30
N GLN A 118 -5.26 -3.85 -16.85
CA GLN A 118 -4.02 -4.63 -16.82
C GLN A 118 -3.51 -4.82 -15.40
N LEU A 119 -3.45 -3.76 -14.60
CA LEU A 119 -3.07 -3.85 -13.18
C LEU A 119 -3.99 -4.81 -12.41
N HIS A 120 -5.30 -4.76 -12.68
CA HIS A 120 -6.26 -5.66 -12.05
C HIS A 120 -6.00 -7.14 -12.40
N LYS A 121 -5.70 -7.45 -13.67
CA LYS A 121 -5.34 -8.81 -14.10
C LYS A 121 -4.08 -9.32 -13.41
N ASP A 122 -3.05 -8.47 -13.33
CA ASP A 122 -1.79 -8.82 -12.66
C ASP A 122 -2.03 -9.11 -11.17
N PHE A 123 -2.83 -8.29 -10.49
CA PHE A 123 -3.16 -8.48 -9.08
C PHE A 123 -4.02 -9.72 -8.83
N GLU A 124 -4.98 -10.02 -9.70
CA GLU A 124 -5.73 -11.28 -9.61
C GLU A 124 -4.81 -12.49 -9.76
N ALA A 125 -3.90 -12.46 -10.73
CA ALA A 125 -2.94 -13.53 -10.94
C ALA A 125 -2.02 -13.70 -9.72
N ALA A 126 -1.50 -12.59 -9.18
CA ALA A 126 -0.68 -12.58 -7.97
C ALA A 126 -1.43 -13.13 -6.74
N ALA A 127 -2.66 -12.68 -6.51
CA ALA A 127 -3.49 -13.12 -5.41
C ALA A 127 -3.78 -14.64 -5.48
N LYS A 128 -4.06 -15.16 -6.69
CA LYS A 128 -4.24 -16.59 -6.92
C LYS A 128 -2.97 -17.39 -6.64
N ALA A 129 -1.83 -16.96 -7.21
CA ALA A 129 -0.54 -17.63 -7.07
C ALA A 129 -0.08 -17.68 -5.60
N LYS A 130 -0.28 -16.62 -4.85
CA LYS A 130 0.08 -16.51 -3.43
C LYS A 130 -1.01 -17.02 -2.47
N LYS A 131 -2.14 -17.49 -3.00
CA LYS A 131 -3.29 -18.02 -2.24
C LYS A 131 -3.80 -17.00 -1.20
N LEU A 132 -3.84 -15.72 -1.56
CA LEU A 132 -4.42 -14.70 -0.69
C LEU A 132 -5.90 -14.98 -0.45
N GLN A 133 -6.36 -14.70 0.77
CA GLN A 133 -7.78 -14.80 1.11
C GLN A 133 -8.62 -13.87 0.23
N ARG A 134 -9.83 -14.28 -0.12
CA ARG A 134 -10.64 -13.59 -1.14
C ARG A 134 -10.94 -12.12 -0.81
N PHE A 135 -11.09 -11.76 0.46
CA PHE A 135 -11.33 -10.39 0.88
C PHE A 135 -10.11 -9.46 0.68
N LEU A 136 -8.91 -10.01 0.48
CA LEU A 136 -7.69 -9.26 0.15
C LEU A 136 -7.52 -9.02 -1.36
N TRP A 137 -8.43 -9.56 -2.19
CA TRP A 137 -8.39 -9.34 -3.63
C TRP A 137 -8.93 -7.96 -3.95
N VAL A 138 -8.20 -7.20 -4.75
CA VAL A 138 -8.55 -5.82 -5.09
C VAL A 138 -9.37 -5.80 -6.37
N ALA A 139 -10.61 -5.29 -6.29
CA ALA A 139 -11.42 -5.10 -7.49
C ALA A 139 -10.90 -3.89 -8.31
N LYS A 140 -11.06 -3.93 -9.64
CA LYS A 140 -10.61 -2.88 -10.56
C LYS A 140 -10.98 -1.46 -10.10
N LYS A 141 -12.21 -1.26 -9.63
CA LYS A 141 -12.71 0.05 -9.15
C LYS A 141 -11.99 0.57 -7.91
N HIS A 142 -11.27 -0.29 -7.18
CA HIS A 142 -10.52 0.01 -5.98
C HIS A 142 -9.00 0.11 -6.23
N ILE A 143 -8.59 0.25 -7.49
CA ILE A 143 -7.22 0.50 -7.92
C ILE A 143 -7.10 1.95 -8.38
N HIS A 144 -6.14 2.67 -7.85
CA HIS A 144 -5.72 3.98 -8.38
C HIS A 144 -4.28 3.88 -8.86
N ALA A 145 -4.06 4.10 -10.16
CA ALA A 145 -2.73 4.24 -10.71
C ALA A 145 -2.29 5.70 -10.61
N ASP A 146 -1.15 5.94 -9.97
CA ASP A 146 -0.59 7.25 -9.72
C ASP A 146 0.73 7.40 -10.48
N TYR A 147 0.75 8.30 -11.45
CA TYR A 147 1.98 8.60 -12.19
C TYR A 147 2.93 9.45 -11.35
N GLN A 148 4.16 8.99 -11.24
CA GLN A 148 5.26 9.76 -10.68
C GLN A 148 6.40 9.85 -11.69
N ALA A 149 7.06 11.01 -11.76
CA ALA A 149 8.22 11.17 -12.61
C ALA A 149 9.38 10.26 -12.16
N PRO A 150 10.23 9.79 -13.08
CA PRO A 150 11.45 9.05 -12.72
C PRO A 150 12.29 9.82 -11.69
N GLY A 151 12.74 9.13 -10.64
CA GLY A 151 13.48 9.76 -9.54
C GLY A 151 12.61 10.33 -8.40
N TYR A 152 11.30 10.17 -8.44
CA TYR A 152 10.36 10.64 -7.40
C TYR A 152 10.73 10.22 -5.98
N GLN A 153 11.44 9.10 -5.82
CA GLN A 153 11.86 8.59 -4.52
C GLN A 153 12.74 9.60 -3.77
N GLU A 154 13.61 10.33 -4.47
CA GLU A 154 14.46 11.36 -3.86
C GLU A 154 13.63 12.54 -3.35
N GLU A 155 12.62 12.95 -4.11
CA GLU A 155 11.66 13.98 -3.68
C GLU A 155 10.86 13.50 -2.47
N TRP A 156 10.45 12.24 -2.45
CA TRP A 156 9.72 11.65 -1.34
C TRP A 156 10.55 11.55 -0.05
N VAL A 157 11.86 11.40 -0.17
CA VAL A 157 12.80 11.46 0.98
C VAL A 157 13.03 12.89 1.45
N THR A 158 13.19 13.85 0.53
CA THR A 158 13.46 15.26 0.87
C THR A 158 12.20 16.04 1.27
N GLY A 159 11.05 15.54 0.87
CA GLY A 159 9.72 16.04 1.20
C GLY A 159 8.97 16.65 0.03
N VAL A 160 7.71 16.25 -0.09
CA VAL A 160 6.73 16.75 -1.08
C VAL A 160 5.62 17.52 -0.40
N LYS A 161 4.95 18.38 -1.14
CA LYS A 161 3.80 19.14 -0.65
C LYS A 161 2.57 18.23 -0.63
N CYS A 162 2.01 17.99 0.56
CA CYS A 162 0.77 17.24 0.74
C CYS A 162 -0.47 18.12 0.55
N ALA A 163 -1.65 17.48 0.46
CA ALA A 163 -2.93 18.16 0.31
C ALA A 163 -3.24 19.18 1.42
N ASN A 164 -2.74 18.94 2.63
CA ASN A 164 -2.85 19.88 3.77
C ASN A 164 -1.95 21.11 3.65
N GLY A 165 -1.18 21.24 2.55
CA GLY A 165 -0.25 22.35 2.29
C GLY A 165 1.11 22.22 2.98
N GLN A 166 1.32 21.23 3.84
CA GLN A 166 2.58 20.96 4.53
C GLN A 166 3.54 20.16 3.65
N LYS A 167 4.84 20.36 3.87
CA LYS A 167 5.88 19.56 3.23
C LYS A 167 6.20 18.36 4.10
N GLU A 168 5.96 17.16 3.56
CA GLU A 168 6.13 15.90 4.28
C GLU A 168 7.10 14.97 3.55
N GLN A 169 7.91 14.25 4.31
CA GLN A 169 8.74 13.17 3.79
C GLN A 169 7.89 11.90 3.74
N LEU A 170 7.65 11.35 2.57
CA LEU A 170 6.86 10.11 2.38
C LEU A 170 7.70 8.85 2.57
N LEU A 171 9.02 8.96 2.40
CA LEU A 171 10.00 7.90 2.63
C LEU A 171 11.03 8.34 3.69
N THR A 172 11.61 7.37 4.38
CA THR A 172 12.80 7.58 5.20
C THR A 172 14.04 7.69 4.32
N ALA A 173 15.19 8.11 4.87
CA ALA A 173 16.48 8.12 4.17
C ALA A 173 16.92 6.73 3.67
N THR A 174 16.32 5.66 4.18
CA THR A 174 16.53 4.28 3.72
C THR A 174 15.38 3.76 2.84
N PHE A 175 14.62 4.67 2.22
CA PHE A 175 13.50 4.41 1.32
C PHE A 175 12.37 3.57 1.93
N LYS A 176 12.21 3.57 3.26
CA LYS A 176 11.07 2.91 3.92
C LYS A 176 9.85 3.82 3.97
N PRO A 177 8.64 3.29 3.67
CA PRO A 177 7.41 4.07 3.66
C PRO A 177 7.07 4.67 5.02
N ARG A 178 6.67 5.95 5.03
CA ARG A 178 6.07 6.63 6.17
C ARG A 178 4.56 6.62 6.00
N ARG A 179 3.88 5.61 6.51
CA ARG A 179 2.47 5.33 6.24
C ARG A 179 1.54 6.50 6.55
N THR A 180 1.70 7.15 7.69
CA THR A 180 0.86 8.30 8.07
C THR A 180 0.97 9.44 7.05
N GLN A 181 2.18 9.70 6.55
CA GLN A 181 2.41 10.73 5.55
C GLN A 181 1.87 10.31 4.18
N LEU A 182 1.99 9.03 3.81
CA LEU A 182 1.39 8.48 2.59
C LEU A 182 -0.15 8.54 2.64
N ASP A 183 -0.77 8.23 3.78
CA ASP A 183 -2.22 8.39 3.98
C ASP A 183 -2.65 9.85 3.74
N GLN A 184 -1.89 10.83 4.25
CA GLN A 184 -2.17 12.25 4.04
C GLN A 184 -1.94 12.69 2.58
N PHE A 185 -0.88 12.19 1.95
CA PHE A 185 -0.56 12.52 0.57
C PHE A 185 -1.63 11.99 -0.39
N PHE A 186 -2.07 10.76 -0.21
CA PHE A 186 -3.09 10.13 -1.05
C PHE A 186 -4.53 10.35 -0.57
N ALA A 187 -4.76 11.09 0.52
CA ALA A 187 -6.11 11.37 1.03
C ALA A 187 -7.10 11.89 -0.04
N PRO A 188 -6.71 12.77 -1.01
CA PRO A 188 -7.60 13.22 -2.06
C PRO A 188 -8.12 12.11 -3.00
N VAL A 189 -7.46 10.94 -3.00
CA VAL A 189 -7.84 9.79 -3.85
C VAL A 189 -8.84 8.88 -3.14
N PHE A 190 -8.89 8.89 -1.81
CA PHE A 190 -9.69 7.97 -1.01
C PHE A 190 -11.19 7.96 -1.33
N PRO A 191 -11.87 9.10 -1.59
CA PRO A 191 -13.28 9.07 -1.98
C PRO A 191 -13.56 8.26 -3.26
N LYS A 192 -12.59 8.19 -4.17
CA LYS A 192 -12.69 7.38 -5.40
C LYS A 192 -12.38 5.91 -5.13
N LEU A 193 -11.46 5.63 -4.21
CA LEU A 193 -11.09 4.26 -3.83
C LEU A 193 -12.14 3.59 -2.94
N TYR A 194 -12.81 4.37 -2.11
CA TYR A 194 -13.78 3.91 -1.12
C TYR A 194 -15.15 4.60 -1.29
N PRO A 195 -15.82 4.47 -2.45
CA PRO A 195 -17.08 5.19 -2.73
C PRO A 195 -18.22 4.82 -1.77
N ASP A 196 -18.16 3.63 -1.17
CA ASP A 196 -19.17 3.10 -0.26
C ASP A 196 -18.82 3.34 1.23
N ARG A 197 -17.83 4.19 1.52
CA ARG A 197 -17.39 4.48 2.89
C ARG A 197 -18.46 5.21 3.66
N PRO A 198 -18.94 4.67 4.80
CA PRO A 198 -19.95 5.36 5.63
C PRO A 198 -19.40 6.69 6.16
N GLY A 199 -20.12 7.77 5.93
CA GLY A 199 -19.79 9.10 6.45
C GLY A 199 -19.21 10.09 5.44
N ASP A 200 -18.84 9.68 4.23
CA ASP A 200 -18.31 10.60 3.21
C ASP A 200 -19.42 11.28 2.37
N HIS A 201 -20.70 10.97 2.65
CA HIS A 201 -21.86 11.62 2.01
C HIS A 201 -22.32 12.91 2.71
N ILE A 202 -21.56 13.44 3.66
CA ILE A 202 -21.90 14.67 4.35
C ILE A 202 -20.75 15.66 4.17
N LEU A 203 -20.68 16.29 3.01
CA LEU A 203 -20.31 17.71 2.85
C LEU A 203 -20.82 18.17 1.49
N PRO A 204 -21.67 19.21 1.47
CA PRO A 204 -22.05 19.88 0.22
C PRO A 204 -20.90 20.65 -0.38
#